data_f3f80626e43a530d51f5f5639757c027
#
_entry.id   f3f80626e43a530d51f5f5639757c027
#
_cell.length_a   1.000
_cell.length_b   1.000
_cell.length_c   1.000
_cell.angle_alpha   90.00
_cell.angle_beta   90.00
_cell.angle_gamma   90.00
#
_symmetry.space_group_name_H-M   'P 1'
#
loop_
_entity.id
_entity.type
_entity.pdbx_description
1 polymer ?
#
loop_
_entity_poly.entity_id
_entity_poly.type
_entity_poly.pdbx_seq_one_letter_code
_entity_poly.pdbx_strand_id
1 'polypeptide(L)'
;MRVALLYGGRSTEHEVSLSSASGVLAALLSDGDLEVEPIGLTRDGRWFHQDLDLQRRRSAAAEALSIVEAADRQVVVMPAEGLAVRGGNALPVDCVIPILHGSFG
;
A
#
# COMPACT_ATOMS: atom_id res chain seq x y z
N MET A 1 2.15 -15.75 -4.87
CA MET A 1 1.74 -15.16 -3.58
C MET A 1 1.41 -13.70 -3.79
N ARG A 2 0.30 -13.26 -3.22
CA ARG A 2 -0.14 -11.87 -3.33
C ARG A 2 0.09 -11.15 -2.01
N VAL A 3 0.80 -10.03 -2.07
CA VAL A 3 1.26 -9.29 -0.89
C VAL A 3 0.66 -7.88 -0.91
N ALA A 4 0.06 -7.47 0.19
CA ALA A 4 -0.37 -6.09 0.36
C ALA A 4 0.77 -5.30 1.00
N LEU A 5 1.20 -4.24 0.33
CA LEU A 5 2.21 -3.32 0.85
C LEU A 5 1.50 -2.09 1.40
N LEU A 6 1.52 -1.90 2.71
CA LEU A 6 0.88 -0.76 3.37
C LEU A 6 1.91 0.31 3.66
N TYR A 7 1.61 1.55 3.30
CA TYR A 7 2.53 2.66 3.53
C TYR A 7 1.77 3.96 3.80
N GLY A 8 2.46 4.94 4.36
CA GLY A 8 1.87 6.20 4.78
C GLY A 8 1.51 6.17 6.25
N GLY A 9 0.28 6.53 6.59
CA GLY A 9 -0.23 6.42 7.94
C GLY A 9 -0.26 7.73 8.69
N ARG A 10 -0.65 7.64 9.95
CA ARG A 10 -0.97 8.79 10.82
C ARG A 10 0.25 9.45 11.45
N SER A 11 1.36 8.74 11.45
CA SER A 11 2.60 9.21 12.08
C SER A 11 3.12 10.50 11.44
N THR A 12 3.89 11.27 12.21
CA THR A 12 4.67 12.37 11.66
C THR A 12 5.73 11.87 10.67
N GLU A 13 5.98 10.56 10.67
CA GLU A 13 6.89 9.89 9.75
C GLU A 13 6.19 9.46 8.43
N HIS A 14 5.02 10.03 8.13
CA HIS A 14 4.28 9.69 6.93
C HIS A 14 5.14 9.79 5.65
N GLU A 15 5.86 10.91 5.50
CA GLU A 15 6.71 11.11 4.32
C GLU A 15 7.86 10.11 4.25
N VAL A 16 8.43 9.75 5.40
CA VAL A 16 9.49 8.74 5.47
C VAL A 16 8.95 7.39 5.04
N SER A 17 7.72 7.06 5.43
CA SER A 17 7.08 5.82 5.01
C SER A 17 6.92 5.75 3.49
N LEU A 18 6.53 6.85 2.84
CA LEU A 18 6.40 6.90 1.39
C LEU A 18 7.75 6.62 0.70
N SER A 19 8.82 7.19 1.23
CA SER A 19 10.16 6.97 0.69
C SER A 19 10.65 5.54 0.92
N SER A 20 10.47 5.02 2.13
CA SER A 20 10.88 3.66 2.47
C SER A 20 10.13 2.63 1.64
N ALA A 21 8.84 2.84 1.43
CA ALA A 21 8.01 1.93 0.65
C ALA A 21 8.47 1.84 -0.80
N SER A 22 9.01 2.92 -1.34
CA SER A 22 9.54 2.91 -2.70
C SER A 22 10.65 1.86 -2.87
N GLY A 23 11.59 1.82 -1.92
CA GLY A 23 12.66 0.82 -1.95
C GLY A 23 12.16 -0.59 -1.70
N VAL A 24 11.20 -0.74 -0.78
CA VAL A 24 10.60 -2.05 -0.49
C VAL A 24 9.84 -2.57 -1.70
N LEU A 25 9.10 -1.70 -2.39
CA LEU A 25 8.37 -2.10 -3.59
C LEU A 25 9.33 -2.60 -4.67
N ALA A 26 10.45 -1.90 -4.88
CA ALA A 26 11.45 -2.35 -5.85
C ALA A 26 11.96 -3.75 -5.52
N ALA A 27 12.23 -4.01 -4.24
CA ALA A 27 12.71 -5.31 -3.80
C ALA A 27 11.64 -6.40 -4.01
N LEU A 28 10.39 -6.10 -3.69
CA LEU A 28 9.29 -7.07 -3.86
C LEU A 28 9.06 -7.38 -5.35
N LEU A 29 9.12 -6.38 -6.21
CA LEU A 29 8.90 -6.56 -7.65
C LEU A 29 10.05 -7.31 -8.33
N SER A 30 11.21 -7.39 -7.71
CA SER A 30 12.31 -8.19 -8.24
C SER A 30 12.08 -9.68 -8.09
N ASP A 31 11.13 -10.09 -7.26
CA ASP A 31 10.73 -11.48 -7.10
C ASP A 31 9.52 -11.76 -7.98
N GLY A 32 9.72 -12.52 -9.07
CA GLY A 32 8.67 -12.79 -10.04
C GLY A 32 7.51 -13.63 -9.53
N ASP A 33 7.67 -14.26 -8.35
CA ASP A 33 6.60 -15.06 -7.75
C ASP A 33 5.66 -14.24 -6.89
N LEU A 34 5.95 -12.96 -6.68
CA LEU A 34 5.10 -12.08 -5.87
C LEU A 34 4.26 -11.16 -6.74
N GLU A 35 2.98 -11.07 -6.38
CA GLU A 35 2.09 -10.04 -6.89
C GLU A 35 1.87 -9.03 -5.78
N VAL A 36 2.09 -7.75 -6.06
CA VAL A 36 2.03 -6.71 -5.04
C VAL A 36 0.79 -5.85 -5.23
N GLU A 37 0.06 -5.66 -4.12
CA GLU A 37 -1.07 -4.75 -4.06
C GLU A 37 -0.68 -3.58 -3.17
N PRO A 38 -0.35 -2.41 -3.73
CA PRO A 38 0.03 -1.28 -2.92
C PRO A 38 -1.21 -0.61 -2.32
N ILE A 39 -1.17 -0.34 -1.02
CA ILE A 39 -2.26 0.30 -0.31
C ILE A 39 -1.70 1.48 0.47
N GLY A 40 -2.14 2.68 0.11
CA GLY A 40 -1.73 3.90 0.79
C GLY A 40 -2.68 4.25 1.92
N LEU A 41 -2.11 4.61 3.06
CA LEU A 41 -2.86 5.05 4.23
C LEU A 41 -2.71 6.57 4.37
N THR A 42 -3.83 7.27 4.44
CA THR A 42 -3.82 8.72 4.63
C THR A 42 -3.46 9.06 6.07
N ARG A 43 -3.16 10.33 6.31
CA ARG A 43 -2.85 10.80 7.67
C ARG A 43 -4.03 10.66 8.62
N ASP A 44 -5.26 10.70 8.10
CA ASP A 44 -6.46 10.50 8.90
C ASP A 44 -6.91 9.03 8.98
N GLY A 45 -6.10 8.12 8.44
CA GLY A 45 -6.30 6.68 8.65
C GLY A 45 -7.19 5.99 7.64
N ARG A 46 -7.49 6.63 6.52
CA ARG A 46 -8.22 5.97 5.44
C ARG A 46 -7.25 5.19 4.55
N TRP A 47 -7.71 4.07 4.01
CA TRP A 47 -6.90 3.16 3.20
C TRP A 47 -7.38 3.20 1.76
N PHE A 48 -6.46 3.36 0.81
CA PHE A 48 -6.77 3.40 -0.62
C PHE A 48 -5.85 2.49 -1.40
N HIS A 49 -6.45 1.60 -2.19
CA HIS A 49 -5.71 0.75 -3.11
C HIS A 49 -5.11 1.61 -4.22
N GLN A 50 -3.84 1.42 -4.52
CA GLN A 50 -3.10 2.25 -5.46
C GLN A 50 -2.87 1.51 -6.78
N ASP A 51 -2.70 2.27 -7.86
CA ASP A 51 -2.33 1.72 -9.16
C ASP A 51 -0.88 1.24 -9.10
N LEU A 52 -0.67 -0.05 -9.30
CA LEU A 52 0.67 -0.64 -9.24
C LEU A 52 1.60 -0.05 -10.31
N ASP A 53 1.10 0.19 -11.52
CA ASP A 53 1.96 0.74 -12.58
C ASP A 53 2.50 2.11 -12.23
N LEU A 54 1.68 2.98 -11.64
CA LEU A 54 2.14 4.29 -11.20
C LEU A 54 3.20 4.16 -10.11
N GLN A 55 2.93 3.34 -9.10
CA GLN A 55 3.87 3.19 -8.00
C GLN A 55 5.17 2.52 -8.45
N ARG A 56 5.09 1.56 -9.36
CA ARG A 56 6.26 0.91 -9.93
C ARG A 56 7.16 1.90 -10.66
N ARG A 57 6.56 2.81 -11.42
CA ARG A 57 7.33 3.84 -12.13
C ARG A 57 8.03 4.79 -11.16
N ARG A 58 7.33 5.18 -10.09
CA ARG A 58 7.93 6.03 -9.06
C ARG A 58 9.09 5.31 -8.36
N SER A 59 8.89 4.06 -8.01
CA SER A 59 9.92 3.24 -7.38
C SER A 59 11.14 3.09 -8.28
N ALA A 60 10.94 2.84 -9.57
CA ALA A 60 12.03 2.69 -10.55
C ALA A 60 12.82 3.99 -10.70
N ALA A 61 12.18 5.13 -10.52
CA ALA A 61 12.83 6.44 -10.59
C ALA A 61 13.43 6.87 -9.24
N ALA A 62 13.43 6.01 -8.25
CA ALA A 62 13.87 6.28 -6.88
C ALA A 62 13.10 7.43 -6.22
N GLU A 63 11.84 7.61 -6.63
CA GLU A 63 10.95 8.61 -6.03
C GLU A 63 10.09 7.95 -4.96
N ALA A 64 9.67 8.73 -3.97
CA ALA A 64 8.73 8.26 -2.96
C ALA A 64 7.44 7.79 -3.61
N LEU A 65 6.78 6.80 -3.01
CA LEU A 65 5.46 6.39 -3.50
C LEU A 65 4.45 7.49 -3.23
N SER A 66 3.34 7.44 -3.95
CA SER A 66 2.27 8.42 -3.81
C SER A 66 1.01 7.75 -3.28
N ILE A 67 0.07 8.58 -2.77
CA ILE A 67 -1.23 8.11 -2.31
C ILE A 67 -2.28 8.92 -3.05
N VAL A 68 -3.06 8.24 -3.88
CA VAL A 68 -4.20 8.83 -4.58
C VAL A 68 -5.47 8.40 -3.85
N GLU A 69 -6.28 9.35 -3.44
CA GLU A 69 -7.49 9.09 -2.65
C GLU A 69 -8.71 8.96 -3.56
N ALA A 70 -8.73 7.92 -4.37
CA ALA A 70 -9.85 7.65 -5.26
C ALA A 70 -10.95 6.92 -4.48
N ALA A 71 -12.13 7.50 -4.41
CA ALA A 71 -13.23 6.98 -3.58
C ALA A 71 -13.63 5.55 -3.94
N ASP A 72 -13.56 5.21 -5.22
CA ASP A 72 -13.90 3.86 -5.69
C ASP A 72 -12.80 2.82 -5.37
N ARG A 73 -11.67 3.26 -4.84
CA ARG A 73 -10.56 2.39 -4.48
C ARG A 73 -10.30 2.36 -2.98
N GLN A 74 -11.19 2.90 -2.19
CA GLN A 74 -11.05 2.85 -0.74
C GLN A 74 -11.15 1.40 -0.26
N VAL A 75 -10.21 1.01 0.60
CA VAL A 75 -10.12 -0.36 1.12
C VAL A 75 -10.78 -0.41 2.49
N VAL A 76 -11.56 -1.46 2.70
CA VAL A 76 -12.16 -1.76 4.00
C VAL A 76 -11.73 -3.14 4.44
N VAL A 77 -11.61 -3.32 5.76
CA VAL A 77 -11.30 -4.62 6.35
C VAL A 77 -12.61 -5.30 6.68
N MET A 78 -12.83 -6.47 6.08
CA MET A 78 -14.04 -7.26 6.30
C MET A 78 -13.72 -8.36 7.32
N PRO A 79 -14.40 -8.38 8.47
CA PRO A 79 -14.15 -9.42 9.46
C PRO A 79 -14.27 -10.82 8.84
N ALA A 80 -13.26 -11.65 9.09
CA ALA A 80 -13.17 -13.03 8.61
C ALA A 80 -13.04 -13.18 7.08
N GLU A 81 -13.11 -12.10 6.31
CA GLU A 81 -13.04 -12.16 4.84
C GLU A 81 -11.83 -11.43 4.26
N GLY A 82 -11.10 -10.67 5.08
CA GLY A 82 -9.91 -9.95 4.65
C GLY A 82 -10.23 -8.56 4.11
N LEU A 83 -9.51 -8.15 3.07
CA LEU A 83 -9.61 -6.80 2.51
C LEU A 83 -10.59 -6.78 1.34
N ALA A 84 -11.29 -5.68 1.20
CA ALA A 84 -12.17 -5.44 0.07
C ALA A 84 -12.08 -3.98 -0.37
N VAL A 85 -12.20 -3.75 -1.67
CA VAL A 85 -12.34 -2.41 -2.21
C VAL A 85 -13.79 -1.98 -2.06
N ARG A 86 -14.00 -0.71 -1.72
CA ARG A 86 -15.35 -0.17 -1.58
C ARG A 86 -16.14 -0.41 -2.86
N GLY A 87 -17.36 -0.94 -2.70
CA GLY A 87 -18.18 -1.37 -3.83
C GLY A 87 -18.24 -2.88 -3.97
N GLY A 88 -17.54 -3.63 -3.12
CA GLY A 88 -17.76 -5.04 -2.94
C GLY A 88 -16.73 -6.00 -3.55
N ASN A 89 -15.75 -5.51 -4.26
CA ASN A 89 -14.74 -6.39 -4.85
C ASN A 89 -13.72 -6.79 -3.77
N ALA A 90 -13.58 -8.09 -3.54
CA ALA A 90 -12.57 -8.59 -2.63
C ALA A 90 -11.17 -8.26 -3.15
N LEU A 91 -10.26 -7.97 -2.24
CA LEU A 91 -8.84 -7.76 -2.55
C LEU A 91 -8.06 -8.88 -1.87
N PRO A 92 -7.90 -10.04 -2.55
CA PRO A 92 -7.27 -11.18 -1.93
C PRO A 92 -5.77 -10.95 -1.73
N VAL A 93 -5.30 -11.18 -0.51
CA VAL A 93 -3.87 -11.10 -0.20
C VAL A 93 -3.49 -12.27 0.70
N ASP A 94 -2.28 -12.76 0.52
CA ASP A 94 -1.75 -13.85 1.32
C ASP A 94 -1.01 -13.34 2.54
N CYS A 95 -0.40 -12.16 2.45
CA CYS A 95 0.23 -11.54 3.60
C CYS A 95 0.27 -10.02 3.44
N VAL A 96 0.51 -9.33 4.54
CA VAL A 96 0.56 -7.89 4.60
C VAL A 96 1.93 -7.45 5.10
N ILE A 97 2.54 -6.51 4.38
CA ILE A 97 3.82 -5.93 4.78
C ILE A 97 3.59 -4.45 5.10
N PRO A 98 3.55 -4.08 6.38
CA PRO A 98 3.37 -2.69 6.75
C PRO A 98 4.71 -1.95 6.78
N ILE A 99 4.76 -0.82 6.07
CA ILE A 99 5.90 0.11 6.12
C ILE A 99 5.37 1.39 6.73
N LEU A 100 5.08 1.32 8.02
CA LEU A 100 4.52 2.40 8.80
C LEU A 100 5.52 2.79 9.87
N HIS A 101 5.80 4.08 9.99
CA HIS A 101 6.81 4.59 10.91
C HIS A 101 6.16 5.38 12.04
N GLY A 102 6.89 5.53 13.15
CA GLY A 102 6.43 6.30 14.29
C GLY A 102 5.67 5.45 15.30
N SER A 103 5.06 6.12 16.28
CA SER A 103 4.39 5.44 17.40
C SER A 103 3.14 4.67 17.02
N PHE A 104 2.64 4.88 15.82
CA PHE A 104 1.44 4.18 15.30
C PHE A 104 1.78 3.21 14.19
N GLY A 105 3.04 3.09 13.85
CA GLY A 105 3.53 2.26 12.75
C GLY A 105 3.66 0.79 13.07
#